data_ad77c809598d5d9839d43c2b70ad4f1f
#
_entry.id   ad77c809598d5d9839d43c2b70ad4f1f
#
_cell.length_a   1.000
_cell.length_b   1.000
_cell.length_c   1.000
_cell.angle_alpha   90.00
_cell.angle_beta   90.00
_cell.angle_gamma   90.00
#
_symmetry.space_group_name_H-M   'P 1'
#
loop_
_entity.id
_entity.type
_entity.pdbx_description
1 polymer ?
#
loop_
_entity_poly.entity_id
_entity_poly.type
_entity_poly.pdbx_seq_one_letter_code
_entity_poly.pdbx_strand_id
1 'polypeptide(L)'
;PEILQLDEATIQSFIDSNNDLKRYEFDLKLINEKRPHILDANTEKLLTEAQDALSTPSNVYGMFSNADLEFEDAIDKDGQAYPLTQGTFIKYLESDDRELRASAFRNVYKAYGAHNNTLGATLAGEVKKNVFNARTHHYRSARERALSNNHIPEAVYDNLIKTVHKYLPLLHRYTKLRQELLGLDDLKIDRK
;
A
#
# COMPACT_ATOMS: atom_id res chain seq x y z
N PRO A 1 10.77 17.69 18.40
CA PRO A 1 9.88 18.73 18.94
C PRO A 1 10.31 19.08 20.37
N GLU A 2 10.09 20.32 20.80
CA GLU A 2 10.46 20.80 22.15
C GLU A 2 9.81 19.96 23.25
N ILE A 3 8.58 19.51 23.06
CA ILE A 3 7.85 18.63 24.00
C ILE A 3 8.65 17.38 24.36
N LEU A 4 9.45 16.81 23.46
CA LEU A 4 10.24 15.63 23.69
C LEU A 4 11.53 15.88 24.49
N GLN A 5 11.86 17.14 24.79
CA GLN A 5 12.91 17.52 25.75
C GLN A 5 12.43 17.36 27.20
N LEU A 6 11.11 17.42 27.44
CA LEU A 6 10.50 17.14 28.74
C LEU A 6 10.37 15.61 28.94
N ASP A 7 10.57 15.13 30.15
CA ASP A 7 10.30 13.75 30.50
C ASP A 7 8.78 13.46 30.59
N GLU A 8 8.41 12.19 30.51
CA GLU A 8 7.01 11.76 30.52
C GLU A 8 6.28 12.16 31.80
N ALA A 9 6.94 12.07 32.96
CA ALA A 9 6.36 12.42 34.25
C ALA A 9 6.02 13.93 34.32
N THR A 10 6.87 14.77 33.77
CA THR A 10 6.65 16.22 33.69
C THR A 10 5.43 16.51 32.79
N ILE A 11 5.33 15.87 31.61
CA ILE A 11 4.18 16.04 30.71
C ILE A 11 2.90 15.59 31.41
N GLN A 12 2.92 14.43 32.08
CA GLN A 12 1.76 13.94 32.83
C GLN A 12 1.35 14.89 33.95
N SER A 13 2.31 15.47 34.70
CA SER A 13 2.01 16.43 35.75
C SER A 13 1.32 17.70 35.22
N PHE A 14 1.67 18.15 34.02
CA PHE A 14 1.00 19.28 33.38
C PHE A 14 -0.44 18.94 32.97
N ILE A 15 -0.68 17.73 32.44
CA ILE A 15 -2.02 17.24 32.08
C ILE A 15 -2.90 17.15 33.33
N ASP A 16 -2.36 16.61 34.44
CA ASP A 16 -3.10 16.43 35.68
C ASP A 16 -3.44 17.77 36.38
N SER A 17 -2.55 18.76 36.24
CA SER A 17 -2.71 20.08 36.87
C SER A 17 -3.55 21.06 36.05
N ASN A 18 -3.79 20.79 34.77
CA ASN A 18 -4.49 21.72 33.86
C ASN A 18 -5.57 21.03 33.04
N ASN A 19 -6.85 21.31 33.36
CA ASN A 19 -8.00 20.73 32.67
C ASN A 19 -8.02 21.02 31.15
N ASP A 20 -7.47 22.15 30.72
CA ASP A 20 -7.44 22.51 29.30
C ASP A 20 -6.47 21.63 28.51
N LEU A 21 -5.46 21.01 29.18
CA LEU A 21 -4.55 20.07 28.58
C LEU A 21 -5.11 18.66 28.45
N LYS A 22 -6.10 18.29 29.25
CA LYS A 22 -6.73 16.95 29.20
C LYS A 22 -7.31 16.61 27.84
N ARG A 23 -7.80 17.62 27.11
CA ARG A 23 -8.30 17.42 25.73
C ARG A 23 -7.21 16.95 24.74
N TYR A 24 -5.95 17.20 25.07
CA TYR A 24 -4.78 16.83 24.26
C TYR A 24 -4.01 15.64 24.82
N GLU A 25 -4.50 14.99 25.88
CA GLU A 25 -3.83 13.89 26.56
C GLU A 25 -3.48 12.75 25.58
N PHE A 26 -4.39 12.40 24.68
CA PHE A 26 -4.15 11.37 23.66
C PHE A 26 -3.05 11.79 22.68
N ASP A 27 -3.06 13.02 22.19
CA ASP A 27 -2.05 13.51 21.25
C ASP A 27 -0.65 13.59 21.92
N LEU A 28 -0.59 14.03 23.17
CA LEU A 28 0.64 14.07 23.95
C LEU A 28 1.19 12.67 24.22
N LYS A 29 0.31 11.70 24.50
CA LYS A 29 0.68 10.30 24.62
C LYS A 29 1.28 9.75 23.31
N LEU A 30 0.65 10.02 22.15
CA LEU A 30 1.17 9.61 20.84
C LEU A 30 2.54 10.23 20.54
N ILE A 31 2.76 11.48 20.92
CA ILE A 31 4.07 12.14 20.80
C ILE A 31 5.10 11.42 21.67
N ASN A 32 4.75 11.09 22.91
CA ASN A 32 5.65 10.45 23.86
C ASN A 32 6.01 9.01 23.44
N GLU A 33 5.07 8.26 22.87
CA GLU A 33 5.31 6.91 22.31
C GLU A 33 6.37 6.91 21.18
N LYS A 34 6.56 8.03 20.49
CA LYS A 34 7.60 8.18 19.46
C LYS A 34 9.01 8.41 20.05
N ARG A 35 9.13 8.72 21.34
CA ARG A 35 10.39 9.07 21.98
C ARG A 35 11.52 8.05 21.72
N PRO A 36 11.33 6.72 21.84
CA PRO A 36 12.37 5.73 21.58
C PRO A 36 12.86 5.69 20.13
N HIS A 37 12.09 6.32 19.22
CA HIS A 37 12.28 6.28 17.77
C HIS A 37 12.80 7.61 17.21
N ILE A 38 13.09 8.58 18.07
CA ILE A 38 13.65 9.89 17.66
C ILE A 38 15.16 9.85 17.90
N LEU A 39 15.88 10.27 16.88
CA LEU A 39 17.34 10.29 16.89
C LEU A 39 17.85 11.68 17.30
N ASP A 40 19.16 11.81 17.44
CA ASP A 40 19.79 13.11 17.64
C ASP A 40 19.60 14.02 16.41
N ALA A 41 19.69 15.33 16.64
CA ALA A 41 19.40 16.33 15.62
C ALA A 41 20.29 16.23 14.36
N ASN A 42 21.54 15.79 14.50
CA ASN A 42 22.46 15.66 13.37
C ASN A 42 22.08 14.44 12.52
N THR A 43 21.74 13.34 13.15
CA THR A 43 21.26 12.12 12.46
C THR A 43 19.93 12.37 11.75
N GLU A 44 18.96 13.03 12.40
CA GLU A 44 17.68 13.40 11.76
C GLU A 44 17.88 14.31 10.55
N LYS A 45 18.81 15.29 10.67
CA LYS A 45 19.18 16.17 9.55
C LYS A 45 19.76 15.36 8.38
N LEU A 46 20.72 14.48 8.65
CA LEU A 46 21.32 13.62 7.62
C LEU A 46 20.28 12.73 6.92
N LEU A 47 19.34 12.14 7.69
CA LEU A 47 18.26 11.33 7.13
C LEU A 47 17.29 12.16 6.28
N THR A 48 17.04 13.40 6.69
CA THR A 48 16.21 14.33 5.91
C THR A 48 16.88 14.67 4.58
N GLU A 49 18.18 14.93 4.58
CA GLU A 49 18.96 15.18 3.34
C GLU A 49 19.01 13.94 2.43
N ALA A 50 19.07 12.73 3.01
CA ALA A 50 19.05 11.47 2.25
C ALA A 50 17.66 11.11 1.68
N GLN A 51 16.58 11.76 2.15
CA GLN A 51 15.20 11.39 1.80
C GLN A 51 14.93 11.46 0.30
N ASP A 52 15.51 12.43 -0.41
CA ASP A 52 15.34 12.56 -1.85
C ASP A 52 15.90 11.33 -2.59
N ALA A 53 17.13 10.92 -2.25
CA ALA A 53 17.75 9.71 -2.80
C ALA A 53 16.95 8.44 -2.44
N LEU A 54 16.47 8.34 -1.21
CA LEU A 54 15.64 7.22 -0.74
C LEU A 54 14.26 7.16 -1.41
N SER A 55 13.78 8.26 -1.98
CA SER A 55 12.51 8.33 -2.70
C SER A 55 12.61 7.86 -4.16
N THR A 56 13.82 7.65 -4.68
CA THR A 56 14.07 7.22 -6.07
C THR A 56 13.23 6.00 -6.50
N PRO A 57 13.06 4.91 -5.71
CA PRO A 57 12.24 3.79 -6.15
C PRO A 57 10.78 4.16 -6.44
N SER A 58 10.17 4.97 -5.56
CA SER A 58 8.79 5.44 -5.75
C SER A 58 8.68 6.37 -6.96
N ASN A 59 9.67 7.26 -7.17
CA ASN A 59 9.71 8.17 -8.31
C ASN A 59 9.85 7.41 -9.63
N VAL A 60 10.75 6.42 -9.70
CA VAL A 60 10.92 5.56 -10.87
C VAL A 60 9.63 4.82 -11.19
N TYR A 61 8.97 4.24 -10.19
CA TYR A 61 7.68 3.60 -10.40
C TYR A 61 6.61 4.57 -10.92
N GLY A 62 6.57 5.78 -10.36
CA GLY A 62 5.63 6.83 -10.79
C GLY A 62 5.84 7.25 -12.24
N MET A 63 7.10 7.50 -12.65
CA MET A 63 7.44 7.83 -14.04
C MET A 63 7.09 6.67 -14.97
N PHE A 64 7.54 5.47 -14.65
CA PHE A 64 7.25 4.27 -15.43
C PHE A 64 5.75 4.07 -15.63
N SER A 65 4.96 4.06 -14.53
CA SER A 65 3.54 3.73 -14.61
C SER A 65 2.66 4.82 -15.23
N ASN A 66 3.05 6.10 -15.10
CA ASN A 66 2.22 7.22 -15.55
C ASN A 66 2.66 7.84 -16.88
N ALA A 67 3.93 7.62 -17.30
CA ALA A 67 4.48 8.23 -18.50
C ALA A 67 4.99 7.23 -19.53
N ASP A 68 5.72 6.18 -19.10
CA ASP A 68 6.43 5.31 -20.02
C ASP A 68 5.67 4.03 -20.39
N LEU A 69 4.69 3.62 -19.56
CA LEU A 69 3.95 2.38 -19.75
C LEU A 69 2.84 2.56 -20.77
N GLU A 70 3.00 1.94 -21.93
CA GLU A 70 2.01 1.90 -22.99
C GLU A 70 1.32 0.53 -23.06
N PHE A 71 0.06 0.52 -23.44
CA PHE A 71 -0.73 -0.69 -23.63
C PHE A 71 -1.13 -0.83 -25.10
N GLU A 72 -1.12 -2.06 -25.61
CA GLU A 72 -1.78 -2.36 -26.88
C GLU A 72 -3.30 -2.15 -26.73
N ASP A 73 -3.98 -1.68 -27.78
CA ASP A 73 -5.43 -1.46 -27.77
C ASP A 73 -6.20 -2.73 -27.42
N ALA A 74 -7.29 -2.58 -26.69
CA ALA A 74 -8.23 -3.68 -26.45
C ALA A 74 -9.08 -3.92 -27.70
N ILE A 75 -9.35 -5.19 -28.03
CA ILE A 75 -10.10 -5.60 -29.24
C ILE A 75 -11.40 -6.26 -28.81
N ASP A 76 -12.51 -5.87 -29.44
CA ASP A 76 -13.81 -6.51 -29.23
C ASP A 76 -14.04 -7.73 -30.17
N LYS A 77 -15.18 -8.39 -30.02
CA LYS A 77 -15.58 -9.56 -30.83
C LYS A 77 -15.66 -9.29 -32.35
N ASP A 78 -15.86 -8.04 -32.75
CA ASP A 78 -16.00 -7.62 -34.14
C ASP A 78 -14.66 -7.13 -34.72
N GLY A 79 -13.57 -7.19 -33.92
CA GLY A 79 -12.22 -6.76 -34.30
C GLY A 79 -11.99 -5.25 -34.19
N GLN A 80 -12.93 -4.51 -33.59
CA GLN A 80 -12.78 -3.07 -33.35
C GLN A 80 -11.77 -2.82 -32.23
N ALA A 81 -10.80 -1.93 -32.47
CA ALA A 81 -9.80 -1.51 -31.50
C ALA A 81 -10.29 -0.35 -30.64
N TYR A 82 -9.97 -0.42 -29.35
CA TYR A 82 -10.30 0.58 -28.33
C TYR A 82 -9.03 0.97 -27.55
N PRO A 83 -8.69 2.27 -27.46
CA PRO A 83 -7.53 2.72 -26.72
C PRO A 83 -7.54 2.27 -25.27
N LEU A 84 -6.51 1.51 -24.87
CA LEU A 84 -6.38 0.95 -23.53
C LEU A 84 -5.45 1.83 -22.70
N THR A 85 -5.95 2.27 -21.56
CA THR A 85 -5.23 3.03 -20.54
C THR A 85 -5.56 2.48 -19.17
N GLN A 86 -4.83 2.88 -18.13
CA GLN A 86 -5.20 2.54 -16.75
C GLN A 86 -6.62 3.01 -16.40
N GLY A 87 -7.05 4.17 -16.92
CA GLY A 87 -8.37 4.72 -16.69
C GLY A 87 -9.50 3.98 -17.43
N THR A 88 -9.21 3.44 -18.63
CA THR A 88 -10.22 2.71 -19.41
C THR A 88 -10.28 1.22 -19.10
N PHE A 89 -9.26 0.67 -18.42
CA PHE A 89 -9.13 -0.76 -18.12
C PHE A 89 -10.35 -1.33 -17.40
N ILE A 90 -10.76 -0.70 -16.29
CA ILE A 90 -11.93 -1.17 -15.51
C ILE A 90 -13.20 -1.11 -16.33
N LYS A 91 -13.40 -0.01 -17.10
CA LYS A 91 -14.54 0.11 -17.99
C LYS A 91 -14.64 -1.06 -18.98
N TYR A 92 -13.51 -1.48 -19.54
CA TYR A 92 -13.49 -2.61 -20.49
C TYR A 92 -13.70 -3.96 -19.79
N LEU A 93 -13.21 -4.14 -18.57
CA LEU A 93 -13.48 -5.33 -17.77
C LEU A 93 -14.97 -5.46 -17.36
N GLU A 94 -15.72 -4.36 -17.34
CA GLU A 94 -17.16 -4.34 -17.06
C GLU A 94 -18.04 -4.47 -18.32
N SER A 95 -17.43 -4.51 -19.51
CA SER A 95 -18.16 -4.68 -20.78
C SER A 95 -18.91 -6.01 -20.83
N ASP A 96 -20.03 -6.05 -21.56
CA ASP A 96 -20.73 -7.30 -21.87
C ASP A 96 -19.99 -8.12 -22.94
N ASP A 97 -19.13 -7.48 -23.75
CA ASP A 97 -18.28 -8.14 -24.74
C ASP A 97 -17.11 -8.88 -24.06
N ARG A 98 -17.12 -10.21 -24.20
CA ARG A 98 -16.11 -11.09 -23.59
C ARG A 98 -14.72 -10.91 -24.21
N GLU A 99 -14.64 -10.72 -25.54
CA GLU A 99 -13.35 -10.56 -26.21
C GLU A 99 -12.70 -9.23 -25.82
N LEU A 100 -13.49 -8.16 -25.68
CA LEU A 100 -13.02 -6.88 -25.19
C LEU A 100 -12.44 -7.00 -23.76
N ARG A 101 -13.15 -7.68 -22.85
CA ARG A 101 -12.64 -7.93 -21.48
C ARG A 101 -11.32 -8.71 -21.51
N ALA A 102 -11.30 -9.82 -22.27
CA ALA A 102 -10.14 -10.71 -22.33
C ALA A 102 -8.92 -10.04 -22.96
N SER A 103 -9.11 -9.27 -24.03
CA SER A 103 -8.01 -8.53 -24.69
C SER A 103 -7.48 -7.44 -23.79
N ALA A 104 -8.35 -6.63 -23.15
CA ALA A 104 -7.94 -5.62 -22.19
C ALA A 104 -7.12 -6.21 -21.05
N PHE A 105 -7.57 -7.30 -20.46
CA PHE A 105 -6.85 -8.01 -19.40
C PHE A 105 -5.46 -8.48 -19.89
N ARG A 106 -5.40 -9.21 -21.00
CA ARG A 106 -4.13 -9.70 -21.54
C ARG A 106 -3.14 -8.57 -21.83
N ASN A 107 -3.60 -7.48 -22.45
CA ASN A 107 -2.72 -6.41 -22.91
C ASN A 107 -2.14 -5.60 -21.74
N VAL A 108 -2.94 -5.35 -20.69
CA VAL A 108 -2.42 -4.72 -19.46
C VAL A 108 -1.35 -5.61 -18.82
N TYR A 109 -1.65 -6.90 -18.58
CA TYR A 109 -0.68 -7.78 -17.93
C TYR A 109 0.53 -8.15 -18.80
N LYS A 110 0.39 -8.14 -20.12
CA LYS A 110 1.51 -8.27 -21.07
C LYS A 110 2.48 -7.09 -20.93
N ALA A 111 1.95 -5.86 -20.89
CA ALA A 111 2.77 -4.67 -20.73
C ALA A 111 3.53 -4.67 -19.39
N TYR A 112 2.84 -4.90 -18.26
CA TYR A 112 3.52 -5.04 -16.97
C TYR A 112 4.51 -6.21 -16.95
N GLY A 113 4.16 -7.37 -17.51
CA GLY A 113 5.00 -8.54 -17.58
C GLY A 113 6.31 -8.35 -18.33
N ALA A 114 6.31 -7.50 -19.36
CA ALA A 114 7.51 -7.15 -20.11
C ALA A 114 8.56 -6.41 -19.23
N HIS A 115 8.14 -5.83 -18.10
CA HIS A 115 8.99 -5.01 -17.23
C HIS A 115 9.19 -5.62 -15.82
N ASN A 116 8.97 -6.93 -15.64
CA ASN A 116 9.05 -7.61 -14.35
C ASN A 116 10.38 -7.36 -13.61
N ASN A 117 11.51 -7.36 -14.30
CA ASN A 117 12.81 -7.13 -13.68
C ASN A 117 12.94 -5.71 -13.12
N THR A 118 12.51 -4.71 -13.88
CA THR A 118 12.53 -3.30 -13.46
C THR A 118 11.59 -3.07 -12.29
N LEU A 119 10.36 -3.58 -12.37
CA LEU A 119 9.37 -3.49 -11.29
C LEU A 119 9.83 -4.22 -10.05
N GLY A 120 10.44 -5.40 -10.20
CA GLY A 120 11.02 -6.17 -9.10
C GLY A 120 12.17 -5.41 -8.40
N ALA A 121 13.06 -4.78 -9.18
CA ALA A 121 14.16 -3.98 -8.64
C ALA A 121 13.63 -2.73 -7.90
N THR A 122 12.61 -2.07 -8.47
CA THR A 122 11.96 -0.90 -7.88
C THR A 122 11.28 -1.26 -6.55
N LEU A 123 10.51 -2.35 -6.53
CA LEU A 123 9.90 -2.86 -5.30
C LEU A 123 10.94 -3.24 -4.23
N ALA A 124 12.02 -3.91 -4.64
CA ALA A 124 13.12 -4.25 -3.74
C ALA A 124 13.79 -3.00 -3.16
N GLY A 125 13.93 -1.92 -3.95
CA GLY A 125 14.42 -0.62 -3.49
C GLY A 125 13.53 -0.02 -2.41
N GLU A 126 12.21 -0.02 -2.63
CA GLU A 126 11.23 0.48 -1.66
C GLU A 126 11.23 -0.33 -0.35
N VAL A 127 11.32 -1.67 -0.45
CA VAL A 127 11.43 -2.54 0.74
C VAL A 127 12.72 -2.23 1.51
N LYS A 128 13.86 -2.08 0.83
CA LYS A 128 15.15 -1.74 1.47
C LYS A 128 15.08 -0.38 2.18
N LYS A 129 14.48 0.63 1.56
CA LYS A 129 14.23 1.94 2.19
C LYS A 129 13.41 1.80 3.47
N ASN A 130 12.31 1.05 3.42
CA ASN A 130 11.46 0.88 4.58
C ASN A 130 12.16 0.11 5.72
N VAL A 131 12.95 -0.91 5.39
CA VAL A 131 13.78 -1.64 6.37
C VAL A 131 14.87 -0.76 6.95
N PHE A 132 15.55 0.03 6.12
CA PHE A 132 16.57 1.00 6.57
C PHE A 132 15.94 1.99 7.55
N ASN A 133 14.86 2.66 7.19
CA ASN A 133 14.19 3.61 8.07
C ASN A 133 13.71 3.00 9.40
N ALA A 134 13.19 1.77 9.36
CA ALA A 134 12.76 1.09 10.58
C ALA A 134 13.94 0.82 11.52
N ARG A 135 15.04 0.28 10.99
CA ARG A 135 16.25 -0.03 11.79
C ARG A 135 16.88 1.23 12.36
N THR A 136 17.01 2.28 11.55
CA THR A 136 17.64 3.54 11.97
C THR A 136 16.83 4.19 13.09
N HIS A 137 15.51 4.14 13.05
CA HIS A 137 14.62 4.68 14.09
C HIS A 137 14.29 3.66 15.20
N HIS A 138 15.07 2.59 15.35
CA HIS A 138 14.95 1.60 16.43
C HIS A 138 13.60 0.85 16.48
N TYR A 139 12.89 0.70 15.35
CA TYR A 139 11.76 -0.21 15.25
C TYR A 139 12.25 -1.64 15.02
N ARG A 140 11.54 -2.62 15.55
CA ARG A 140 11.85 -4.05 15.38
C ARG A 140 11.66 -4.49 13.91
N SER A 141 10.75 -3.85 13.19
CA SER A 141 10.43 -4.17 11.80
C SER A 141 9.85 -2.98 11.03
N ALA A 142 9.92 -3.03 9.70
CA ALA A 142 9.24 -2.07 8.83
C ALA A 142 7.71 -2.08 9.04
N ARG A 143 7.13 -3.25 9.38
CA ARG A 143 5.70 -3.39 9.69
C ARG A 143 5.34 -2.65 10.97
N GLU A 144 6.09 -2.83 12.04
CA GLU A 144 5.88 -2.09 13.28
C GLU A 144 5.92 -0.57 13.04
N ARG A 145 6.96 -0.10 12.32
CA ARG A 145 7.07 1.32 11.98
C ARG A 145 5.87 1.84 11.19
N ALA A 146 5.40 1.08 10.19
CA ALA A 146 4.25 1.47 9.37
C ALA A 146 2.95 1.55 10.20
N LEU A 147 2.72 0.59 11.09
CA LEU A 147 1.53 0.52 11.93
C LEU A 147 1.55 1.52 13.08
N SER A 148 2.73 1.85 13.62
CA SER A 148 2.89 2.81 14.72
C SER A 148 2.40 4.21 14.37
N ASN A 149 2.50 4.63 13.10
CA ASN A 149 2.01 5.93 12.65
C ASN A 149 0.49 6.11 12.86
N ASN A 150 -0.26 5.02 12.84
CA ASN A 150 -1.71 4.98 13.07
C ASN A 150 -2.09 4.35 14.41
N HIS A 151 -1.10 4.14 15.30
CA HIS A 151 -1.29 3.52 16.61
C HIS A 151 -2.00 2.15 16.52
N ILE A 152 -1.64 1.34 15.52
CA ILE A 152 -2.23 0.03 15.27
C ILE A 152 -1.29 -1.05 15.79
N PRO A 153 -1.70 -1.89 16.77
CA PRO A 153 -0.91 -3.04 17.21
C PRO A 153 -0.70 -4.06 16.08
N GLU A 154 0.48 -4.68 15.99
CA GLU A 154 0.77 -5.73 15.00
C GLU A 154 -0.21 -6.91 15.07
N ALA A 155 -0.77 -7.19 16.26
CA ALA A 155 -1.78 -8.23 16.45
C ALA A 155 -3.06 -7.98 15.63
N VAL A 156 -3.43 -6.73 15.36
CA VAL A 156 -4.58 -6.39 14.50
C VAL A 156 -4.29 -6.82 13.06
N TYR A 157 -3.08 -6.55 12.56
CA TYR A 157 -2.65 -6.98 11.24
C TYR A 157 -2.65 -8.50 11.10
N ASP A 158 -2.05 -9.20 12.06
CA ASP A 158 -2.03 -10.67 12.07
C ASP A 158 -3.43 -11.27 12.16
N ASN A 159 -4.32 -10.66 12.97
CA ASN A 159 -5.71 -11.10 13.08
C ASN A 159 -6.50 -10.87 11.78
N LEU A 160 -6.24 -9.78 11.05
CA LEU A 160 -6.84 -9.54 9.74
C LEU A 160 -6.51 -10.70 8.77
N ILE A 161 -5.23 -11.07 8.67
CA ILE A 161 -4.80 -12.18 7.80
C ILE A 161 -5.47 -13.49 8.21
N LYS A 162 -5.46 -13.83 9.51
CA LYS A 162 -6.12 -15.03 10.04
C LYS A 162 -7.62 -15.06 9.73
N THR A 163 -8.27 -13.90 9.88
CA THR A 163 -9.70 -13.77 9.64
C THR A 163 -10.02 -13.94 8.15
N VAL A 164 -9.27 -13.30 7.26
CA VAL A 164 -9.43 -13.48 5.81
C VAL A 164 -9.26 -14.96 5.45
N HIS A 165 -8.19 -15.62 5.90
CA HIS A 165 -7.96 -17.04 5.63
C HIS A 165 -9.10 -17.93 6.16
N LYS A 166 -9.63 -17.64 7.35
CA LYS A 166 -10.78 -18.36 7.91
C LYS A 166 -12.01 -18.32 7.01
N TYR A 167 -12.24 -17.18 6.35
CA TYR A 167 -13.44 -16.95 5.53
C TYR A 167 -13.23 -17.17 4.03
N LEU A 168 -12.01 -17.44 3.54
CA LEU A 168 -11.76 -17.80 2.14
C LEU A 168 -12.68 -18.91 1.60
N PRO A 169 -13.02 -19.97 2.35
CA PRO A 169 -13.96 -20.98 1.86
C PRO A 169 -15.35 -20.41 1.49
N LEU A 170 -15.80 -19.35 2.14
CA LEU A 170 -17.06 -18.69 1.77
C LEU A 170 -16.95 -17.95 0.44
N LEU A 171 -15.81 -17.29 0.20
CA LEU A 171 -15.53 -16.66 -1.09
C LEU A 171 -15.48 -17.70 -2.21
N HIS A 172 -14.83 -18.84 -1.98
CA HIS A 172 -14.78 -19.95 -2.95
C HIS A 172 -16.18 -20.52 -3.23
N ARG A 173 -17.03 -20.66 -2.21
CA ARG A 173 -18.43 -21.08 -2.41
C ARG A 173 -19.22 -20.06 -3.21
N TYR A 174 -19.05 -18.77 -2.93
CA TYR A 174 -19.69 -17.69 -3.67
C TYR A 174 -19.28 -17.71 -5.15
N THR A 175 -17.97 -17.81 -5.44
CA THR A 175 -17.47 -17.85 -6.82
C THR A 175 -17.99 -19.08 -7.57
N LYS A 176 -18.05 -20.25 -6.91
CA LYS A 176 -18.62 -21.48 -7.49
C LYS A 176 -20.11 -21.32 -7.80
N LEU A 177 -20.90 -20.82 -6.86
CA LEU A 177 -22.32 -20.55 -7.05
C LEU A 177 -22.55 -19.57 -8.21
N ARG A 178 -21.74 -18.52 -8.28
CA ARG A 178 -21.80 -17.54 -9.38
C ARG A 178 -21.49 -18.20 -10.72
N GLN A 179 -20.48 -19.07 -10.80
CA GLN A 179 -20.14 -19.82 -11.99
C GLN A 179 -21.32 -20.70 -12.47
N GLU A 180 -21.94 -21.43 -11.54
CA GLU A 180 -23.11 -22.29 -11.80
C GLU A 180 -24.32 -21.48 -12.30
N LEU A 181 -24.66 -20.35 -11.64
CA LEU A 181 -25.79 -19.50 -11.99
C LEU A 181 -25.63 -18.81 -13.35
N LEU A 182 -24.39 -18.49 -13.74
CA LEU A 182 -24.06 -17.88 -15.02
C LEU A 182 -23.90 -18.91 -16.15
N GLY A 183 -23.96 -20.23 -15.84
CA GLY A 183 -23.78 -21.30 -16.82
C GLY A 183 -22.37 -21.31 -17.45
N LEU A 184 -21.34 -20.93 -16.70
CA LEU A 184 -19.96 -20.83 -17.19
C LEU A 184 -19.18 -22.11 -16.88
N ASP A 185 -18.49 -22.65 -17.88
CA ASP A 185 -17.55 -23.77 -17.67
C ASP A 185 -16.33 -23.36 -16.84
N ASP A 186 -15.92 -22.08 -16.94
CA ASP A 186 -14.76 -21.54 -16.24
C ASP A 186 -14.99 -20.06 -15.90
N LEU A 187 -14.87 -19.69 -14.63
CA LEU A 187 -14.98 -18.32 -14.14
C LEU A 187 -13.58 -17.70 -13.95
N LYS A 188 -13.25 -16.75 -14.81
CA LYS A 188 -12.00 -15.95 -14.74
C LYS A 188 -12.30 -14.50 -14.40
N ILE A 189 -11.29 -13.72 -14.04
CA ILE A 189 -11.41 -12.29 -13.73
C ILE A 189 -11.93 -11.50 -14.94
N ASP A 190 -11.58 -11.93 -16.16
CA ASP A 190 -12.04 -11.37 -17.43
C ASP A 190 -13.46 -11.83 -17.83
N ARG A 191 -14.16 -12.53 -16.94
CA ARG A 191 -15.53 -13.04 -17.19
C ARG A 191 -16.51 -12.47 -16.16
N LYS A 192 -17.56 -11.82 -16.66
CA LYS A 192 -18.73 -11.45 -15.85
C LYS A 192 -19.53 -12.66 -15.51
#